data_b38d63db96cd59d01e2e2493e978eb70
#
_entry.id   b38d63db96cd59d01e2e2493e978eb70
#
_cell.length_a   1.000
_cell.length_b   1.000
_cell.length_c   1.000
_cell.angle_alpha   90.00
_cell.angle_beta   90.00
_cell.angle_gamma   90.00
#
_symmetry.space_group_name_H-M   'P 1'
#
loop_
_entity.id
_entity.type
_entity.pdbx_description
1 polymer ?
#
loop_
_entity_poly.entity_id
_entity_poly.type
_entity_poly.pdbx_seq_one_letter_code
_entity_poly.pdbx_strand_id
1 'polypeptide(L)'
;MSFWLLIVIGMLTGPVWAERPVHIVVETVLASQGSPYLDPRLSNLIEELQSVFRYSSYRLLSQTPMDIRMGETDMVSLPGNRVLKMTPTKVTGNRVELQLVISRNKNQIFQTMIQLLNHGSIIVGGPKYEDGYLLFNISTSF
;
A
#
# COMPACT_ATOMS: atom_id res chain seq x y z
N MET A 1 -65.58 -15.74 7.39
CA MET A 1 -64.70 -15.67 6.22
C MET A 1 -63.40 -15.00 6.62
N SER A 2 -62.36 -15.79 6.76
CA SER A 2 -61.05 -15.29 7.17
C SER A 2 -60.25 -14.98 5.93
N PHE A 3 -59.97 -13.71 5.69
CA PHE A 3 -59.01 -13.31 4.68
C PHE A 3 -57.60 -13.45 5.24
N TRP A 4 -56.86 -14.41 4.76
CA TRP A 4 -55.43 -14.51 5.02
C TRP A 4 -54.69 -13.63 4.02
N LEU A 5 -54.23 -12.47 4.46
CA LEU A 5 -53.36 -11.62 3.67
C LEU A 5 -51.95 -12.22 3.76
N LEU A 6 -51.57 -12.97 2.76
CA LEU A 6 -50.17 -13.43 2.61
C LEU A 6 -49.33 -12.23 2.18
N ILE A 7 -48.69 -11.57 3.16
CA ILE A 7 -47.67 -10.59 2.86
C ILE A 7 -46.41 -11.37 2.47
N VAL A 8 -46.22 -11.50 1.17
CA VAL A 8 -44.93 -11.94 0.62
C VAL A 8 -44.00 -10.78 0.78
N ILE A 9 -43.24 -10.76 1.86
CA ILE A 9 -42.09 -9.87 1.97
C ILE A 9 -41.07 -10.44 0.99
N GLY A 10 -41.06 -9.90 -0.23
CA GLY A 10 -39.98 -10.12 -1.15
C GLY A 10 -38.71 -9.53 -0.54
N MET A 11 -37.85 -10.36 0.01
CA MET A 11 -36.49 -9.97 0.28
C MET A 11 -35.84 -9.63 -1.06
N LEU A 12 -35.77 -8.34 -1.36
CA LEU A 12 -34.90 -7.83 -2.40
C LEU A 12 -33.47 -8.06 -1.90
N THR A 13 -32.98 -9.28 -2.10
CA THR A 13 -31.53 -9.50 -2.08
C THR A 13 -30.98 -8.82 -3.33
N GLY A 14 -30.66 -7.53 -3.23
CA GLY A 14 -29.86 -6.87 -4.23
C GLY A 14 -28.54 -7.65 -4.39
N PRO A 15 -27.89 -7.61 -5.58
CA PRO A 15 -26.60 -8.25 -5.73
C PRO A 15 -25.65 -7.63 -4.69
N VAL A 16 -25.22 -8.45 -3.75
CA VAL A 16 -24.13 -8.10 -2.87
C VAL A 16 -22.90 -8.08 -3.77
N TRP A 17 -22.52 -6.90 -4.23
CA TRP A 17 -21.23 -6.69 -4.84
C TRP A 17 -20.22 -6.91 -3.72
N ALA A 18 -19.71 -8.14 -3.61
CA ALA A 18 -18.57 -8.41 -2.76
C ALA A 18 -17.43 -7.54 -3.31
N GLU A 19 -17.15 -6.42 -2.64
CA GLU A 19 -16.00 -5.58 -2.96
C GLU A 19 -14.77 -6.46 -2.84
N ARG A 20 -14.12 -6.68 -3.98
CA ARG A 20 -12.87 -7.44 -4.00
C ARG A 20 -11.82 -6.62 -3.27
N PRO A 21 -11.06 -7.23 -2.35
CA PRO A 21 -9.97 -6.52 -1.72
C PRO A 21 -8.91 -6.15 -2.76
N VAL A 22 -8.26 -5.02 -2.55
CA VAL A 22 -7.06 -4.65 -3.29
C VAL A 22 -5.90 -5.39 -2.64
N HIS A 23 -5.21 -6.22 -3.40
CA HIS A 23 -4.01 -6.89 -2.96
C HIS A 23 -2.82 -5.94 -3.11
N ILE A 24 -2.13 -5.66 -2.02
CA ILE A 24 -1.02 -4.71 -1.98
C ILE A 24 0.19 -5.38 -1.36
N VAL A 25 1.35 -5.21 -1.99
CA VAL A 25 2.63 -5.62 -1.41
C VAL A 25 3.48 -4.38 -1.21
N VAL A 26 3.94 -4.15 0.02
CA VAL A 26 4.85 -3.06 0.37
C VAL A 26 6.22 -3.62 0.68
N GLU A 27 7.20 -3.25 -0.11
CA GLU A 27 8.60 -3.51 0.18
C GLU A 27 9.23 -2.23 0.74
N THR A 28 9.73 -2.31 1.97
CA THR A 28 10.42 -1.20 2.64
C THR A 28 11.91 -1.37 2.44
N VAL A 29 12.53 -0.37 1.84
CA VAL A 29 13.96 -0.37 1.48
C VAL A 29 14.66 0.77 2.21
N LEU A 30 15.83 0.47 2.78
CA LEU A 30 16.73 1.50 3.28
C LEU A 30 17.77 1.82 2.20
N ALA A 31 17.77 3.07 1.76
CA ALA A 31 18.74 3.60 0.81
C ALA A 31 19.69 4.55 1.55
N SER A 32 21.00 4.32 1.42
CA SER A 32 22.01 5.11 2.12
C SER A 32 23.27 5.32 1.29
N GLN A 33 24.10 6.26 1.73
CA GLN A 33 25.40 6.57 1.12
C GLN A 33 26.56 5.79 1.78
N GLY A 34 26.25 4.78 2.58
CA GLY A 34 27.27 3.96 3.23
C GLY A 34 28.10 3.12 2.26
N SER A 35 28.79 2.11 2.79
CA SER A 35 29.53 1.16 1.97
C SER A 35 28.61 0.56 0.89
N PRO A 36 29.10 0.44 -0.36
CA PRO A 36 28.26 -0.09 -1.45
C PRO A 36 27.69 -1.45 -1.10
N TYR A 37 26.38 -1.56 -1.15
CA TYR A 37 25.66 -2.79 -0.90
C TYR A 37 24.37 -2.82 -1.71
N LEU A 38 24.22 -3.85 -2.54
CA LEU A 38 23.00 -4.09 -3.28
C LEU A 38 22.38 -5.39 -2.81
N ASP A 39 21.27 -5.29 -2.10
CA ASP A 39 20.59 -6.46 -1.54
C ASP A 39 20.10 -7.38 -2.66
N PRO A 40 20.53 -8.65 -2.70
CA PRO A 40 20.10 -9.59 -3.75
C PRO A 40 18.58 -9.78 -3.82
N ARG A 41 17.88 -9.57 -2.71
CA ARG A 41 16.41 -9.65 -2.65
C ARG A 41 15.71 -8.53 -3.42
N LEU A 42 16.45 -7.48 -3.78
CA LEU A 42 15.97 -6.34 -4.57
C LEU A 42 16.36 -6.44 -6.04
N SER A 43 16.84 -7.59 -6.51
CA SER A 43 17.36 -7.75 -7.88
C SER A 43 16.41 -7.26 -8.96
N ASN A 44 15.09 -7.39 -8.76
CA ASN A 44 14.06 -6.91 -9.69
C ASN A 44 13.89 -5.38 -9.69
N LEU A 45 14.41 -4.69 -8.68
CA LEU A 45 14.22 -3.25 -8.46
C LEU A 45 15.52 -2.45 -8.59
N ILE A 46 16.67 -3.08 -8.60
CA ILE A 46 17.97 -2.39 -8.50
C ILE A 46 18.14 -1.37 -9.62
N GLU A 47 17.86 -1.72 -10.86
CA GLU A 47 17.99 -0.78 -11.98
C GLU A 47 17.10 0.43 -11.79
N GLU A 48 15.85 0.21 -11.41
CA GLU A 48 14.89 1.30 -11.19
C GLU A 48 15.32 2.18 -10.02
N LEU A 49 15.73 1.58 -8.91
CA LEU A 49 16.23 2.31 -7.75
C LEU A 49 17.44 3.17 -8.09
N GLN A 50 18.43 2.61 -8.80
CA GLN A 50 19.63 3.33 -9.19
C GLN A 50 19.37 4.42 -10.24
N SER A 51 18.33 4.26 -11.08
CA SER A 51 17.99 5.27 -12.08
C SER A 51 17.32 6.50 -11.49
N VAL A 52 16.59 6.35 -10.38
CA VAL A 52 15.81 7.42 -9.74
C VAL A 52 16.56 8.02 -8.54
N PHE A 53 17.24 7.18 -7.77
CA PHE A 53 17.90 7.57 -6.52
C PHE A 53 19.41 7.36 -6.63
N ARG A 54 20.16 8.29 -6.02
CA ARG A 54 21.64 8.28 -6.06
C ARG A 54 22.22 7.82 -4.73
N TYR A 55 21.91 6.58 -4.36
CA TYR A 55 22.47 5.95 -3.17
C TYR A 55 23.43 4.84 -3.56
N SER A 56 24.39 4.56 -2.68
CA SER A 56 25.35 3.47 -2.87
C SER A 56 24.89 2.15 -2.27
N SER A 57 23.97 2.20 -1.32
CA SER A 57 23.47 1.02 -0.61
C SER A 57 21.96 0.96 -0.62
N TYR A 58 21.43 -0.21 -0.96
CA TYR A 58 19.99 -0.51 -0.93
C TYR A 58 19.77 -1.82 -0.20
N ARG A 59 19.00 -1.78 0.89
CA ARG A 59 18.72 -2.94 1.74
C ARG A 59 17.23 -3.09 1.93
N LEU A 60 16.70 -4.30 1.66
CA LEU A 60 15.31 -4.64 1.97
C LEU A 60 15.15 -4.85 3.47
N LEU A 61 14.29 -4.05 4.10
CA LEU A 61 13.99 -4.18 5.53
C LEU A 61 12.79 -5.09 5.77
N SER A 62 11.77 -4.98 4.94
CA SER A 62 10.56 -5.79 5.07
C SER A 62 9.82 -5.90 3.74
N GLN A 63 9.03 -6.96 3.64
CA GLN A 63 8.07 -7.16 2.57
C GLN A 63 6.75 -7.57 3.21
N THR A 64 5.72 -6.76 3.02
CA THR A 64 4.44 -6.94 3.69
C THR A 64 3.31 -7.04 2.67
N PRO A 65 2.71 -8.23 2.49
CA PRO A 65 1.50 -8.38 1.70
C PRO A 65 0.28 -8.00 2.53
N MET A 66 -0.71 -7.39 1.87
CA MET A 66 -1.96 -6.97 2.49
C MET A 66 -3.11 -7.14 1.50
N ASP A 67 -4.29 -7.44 2.02
CA ASP A 67 -5.56 -7.38 1.30
C ASP A 67 -6.44 -6.34 1.97
N ILE A 68 -6.70 -5.23 1.28
CA ILE A 68 -7.44 -4.11 1.86
C ILE A 68 -8.67 -3.83 1.02
N ARG A 69 -9.85 -3.81 1.66
CA ARG A 69 -11.10 -3.41 1.00
C ARG A 69 -11.17 -1.91 0.82
N MET A 70 -11.96 -1.48 -0.15
CA MET A 70 -12.19 -0.06 -0.40
C MET A 70 -12.66 0.66 0.87
N GLY A 71 -11.98 1.77 1.19
CA GLY A 71 -12.28 2.58 2.37
C GLY A 71 -11.71 2.05 3.69
N GLU A 72 -11.21 0.83 3.73
CA GLU A 72 -10.54 0.27 4.91
C GLU A 72 -9.07 0.67 4.92
N THR A 73 -8.49 0.72 6.11
CA THR A 73 -7.08 1.07 6.32
C THR A 73 -6.34 -0.11 6.92
N ASP A 74 -5.18 -0.43 6.35
CA ASP A 74 -4.24 -1.36 6.95
C ASP A 74 -2.90 -0.66 7.19
N MET A 75 -2.04 -1.27 7.99
CA MET A 75 -0.83 -0.63 8.50
C MET A 75 0.39 -1.50 8.31
N VAL A 76 1.51 -0.85 8.04
CA VAL A 76 2.84 -1.45 8.04
C VAL A 76 3.69 -0.77 9.10
N SER A 77 4.27 -1.55 10.00
CA SER A 77 5.23 -1.03 10.98
C SER A 77 6.53 -0.66 10.29
N LEU A 78 7.01 0.55 10.56
CA LEU A 78 8.26 1.07 10.04
C LEU A 78 9.28 1.24 11.16
N PRO A 79 10.59 1.23 10.85
CA PRO A 79 11.60 1.54 11.85
C PRO A 79 11.42 2.95 12.41
N GLY A 80 11.85 3.17 13.66
CA GLY A 80 11.78 4.47 14.32
C GLY A 80 10.41 4.82 14.90
N ASN A 81 9.64 3.83 15.35
CA ASN A 81 8.30 4.00 15.93
C ASN A 81 7.31 4.69 14.97
N ARG A 82 7.42 4.37 13.70
CA ARG A 82 6.57 4.90 12.64
C ARG A 82 5.66 3.83 12.07
N VAL A 83 4.55 4.27 11.51
CA VAL A 83 3.55 3.40 10.89
C VAL A 83 3.16 3.99 9.54
N LEU A 84 3.17 3.18 8.50
CA LEU A 84 2.58 3.50 7.21
C LEU A 84 1.16 2.98 7.17
N LYS A 85 0.19 3.88 7.03
CA LYS A 85 -1.22 3.55 6.84
C LYS A 85 -1.59 3.67 5.37
N MET A 86 -2.32 2.70 4.86
CA MET A 86 -2.74 2.65 3.46
C MET A 86 -4.24 2.46 3.39
N THR A 87 -4.89 3.28 2.58
CA THR A 87 -6.34 3.22 2.38
C THR A 87 -6.65 3.31 0.89
N PRO A 88 -7.18 2.26 0.26
CA PRO A 88 -7.72 2.37 -1.09
C PRO A 88 -8.99 3.21 -1.04
N THR A 89 -9.02 4.29 -1.80
CA THR A 89 -10.11 5.28 -1.77
C THR A 89 -11.03 5.20 -2.97
N LYS A 90 -10.49 4.76 -4.12
CA LYS A 90 -11.25 4.74 -5.37
C LYS A 90 -10.63 3.77 -6.37
N VAL A 91 -11.48 3.02 -7.06
CA VAL A 91 -11.09 2.25 -8.25
C VAL A 91 -11.82 2.83 -9.45
N THR A 92 -11.09 3.15 -10.50
CA THR A 92 -11.63 3.63 -11.78
C THR A 92 -11.01 2.82 -12.90
N GLY A 93 -11.81 1.91 -13.48
CA GLY A 93 -11.32 0.99 -14.50
C GLY A 93 -10.21 0.09 -13.93
N ASN A 94 -9.01 0.18 -14.53
CA ASN A 94 -7.84 -0.59 -14.10
C ASN A 94 -6.89 0.20 -13.18
N ARG A 95 -7.36 1.29 -12.56
CA ARG A 95 -6.58 2.14 -11.66
C ARG A 95 -7.16 2.12 -10.26
N VAL A 96 -6.30 2.08 -9.27
CA VAL A 96 -6.65 2.26 -7.87
C VAL A 96 -5.95 3.49 -7.32
N GLU A 97 -6.70 4.28 -6.55
CA GLU A 97 -6.17 5.40 -5.79
C GLU A 97 -5.93 4.95 -4.35
N LEU A 98 -4.73 5.18 -3.85
CA LEU A 98 -4.33 4.84 -2.49
C LEU A 98 -3.93 6.10 -1.73
N GLN A 99 -4.47 6.27 -0.54
CA GLN A 99 -4.00 7.25 0.42
C GLN A 99 -2.92 6.62 1.27
N LEU A 100 -1.76 7.28 1.37
CA LEU A 100 -0.64 6.90 2.19
C LEU A 100 -0.45 7.93 3.29
N VAL A 101 -0.39 7.47 4.53
CA VAL A 101 -0.14 8.33 5.69
C VAL A 101 0.95 7.69 6.55
N ILE A 102 2.01 8.43 6.84
CA ILE A 102 3.02 8.00 7.80
C ILE A 102 2.81 8.78 9.08
N SER A 103 2.70 8.05 10.18
CA SER A 103 2.53 8.61 11.52
C SER A 103 3.68 8.17 12.42
N ARG A 104 4.07 9.03 13.35
CA ARG A 104 5.01 8.76 14.42
C ARG A 104 4.38 9.21 15.73
N ASN A 105 4.27 8.30 16.71
CA ASN A 105 3.64 8.59 18.00
C ASN A 105 2.26 9.27 17.85
N LYS A 106 1.41 8.75 16.96
CA LYS A 106 0.08 9.28 16.62
C LYS A 106 0.08 10.63 15.89
N ASN A 107 1.23 11.20 15.59
CA ASN A 107 1.33 12.42 14.81
C ASN A 107 1.59 12.10 13.35
N GLN A 108 0.77 12.64 12.46
CA GLN A 108 0.98 12.51 11.03
C GLN A 108 2.20 13.32 10.61
N ILE A 109 3.18 12.67 9.99
CA ILE A 109 4.40 13.31 9.51
C ILE A 109 4.50 13.37 7.98
N PHE A 110 3.67 12.60 7.28
CA PHE A 110 3.66 12.54 5.82
C PHE A 110 2.30 12.06 5.34
N GLN A 111 1.82 12.64 4.24
CA GLN A 111 0.62 12.18 3.55
C GLN A 111 0.77 12.38 2.06
N THR A 112 0.33 11.40 1.27
CA THR A 112 0.26 11.51 -0.17
C THR A 112 -0.86 10.63 -0.73
N MET A 113 -1.26 10.94 -1.97
CA MET A 113 -2.16 10.10 -2.75
C MET A 113 -1.38 9.57 -3.94
N ILE A 114 -1.50 8.28 -4.20
CA ILE A 114 -0.91 7.65 -5.37
C ILE A 114 -1.98 6.95 -6.20
N GLN A 115 -1.72 6.82 -7.50
CA GLN A 115 -2.56 6.04 -8.40
C GLN A 115 -1.72 4.95 -9.03
N LEU A 116 -2.24 3.73 -9.02
CA LEU A 116 -1.56 2.56 -9.56
C LEU A 116 -2.48 1.83 -10.54
N LEU A 117 -1.89 1.37 -11.62
CA LEU A 117 -2.55 0.43 -12.52
C LEU A 117 -2.64 -0.95 -11.85
N ASN A 118 -3.67 -1.70 -12.23
CA ASN A 118 -3.74 -3.12 -11.86
C ASN A 118 -2.47 -3.84 -12.36
N HIS A 119 -1.83 -4.61 -11.49
CA HIS A 119 -0.52 -5.23 -11.70
C HIS A 119 0.62 -4.21 -11.86
N GLY A 120 0.41 -2.98 -11.43
CA GLY A 120 1.44 -1.94 -11.43
C GLY A 120 2.18 -1.83 -10.11
N SER A 121 3.26 -1.06 -10.14
CA SER A 121 4.05 -0.71 -8.96
C SER A 121 4.58 0.71 -9.05
N ILE A 122 4.89 1.29 -7.88
CA ILE A 122 5.50 2.61 -7.77
C ILE A 122 6.50 2.62 -6.61
N ILE A 123 7.57 3.38 -6.75
CA ILE A 123 8.50 3.64 -5.66
C ILE A 123 8.23 5.02 -5.10
N VAL A 124 7.94 5.08 -3.80
CA VAL A 124 7.66 6.31 -3.07
C VAL A 124 8.80 6.60 -2.12
N GLY A 125 9.36 7.81 -2.18
CA GLY A 125 10.33 8.27 -1.20
C GLY A 125 9.68 8.53 0.15
N GLY A 126 10.30 8.05 1.21
CA GLY A 126 9.81 8.16 2.58
C GLY A 126 10.72 8.99 3.47
N PRO A 127 10.54 8.90 4.79
CA PRO A 127 11.27 9.72 5.76
C PRO A 127 12.71 9.26 5.93
N LYS A 128 13.51 10.17 6.47
CA LYS A 128 14.89 9.88 6.87
C LYS A 128 14.91 8.83 7.99
N TYR A 129 15.84 7.90 7.90
CA TYR A 129 16.10 6.88 8.91
C TYR A 129 17.59 6.57 8.95
N GLU A 130 18.20 6.64 10.13
CA GLU A 130 19.64 6.48 10.33
C GLU A 130 20.43 7.43 9.40
N ASP A 131 21.37 6.91 8.60
CA ASP A 131 22.19 7.66 7.64
C ASP A 131 21.59 7.69 6.23
N GLY A 132 20.33 7.29 6.08
CA GLY A 132 19.67 7.19 4.78
C GLY A 132 18.21 7.58 4.82
N TYR A 133 17.48 7.07 3.84
CA TYR A 133 16.05 7.28 3.68
C TYR A 133 15.32 5.97 3.47
N LEU A 134 14.09 5.90 3.95
CA LEU A 134 13.20 4.80 3.62
C LEU A 134 12.59 5.03 2.25
N LEU A 135 12.54 3.99 1.44
CA LEU A 135 11.82 3.96 0.17
C LEU A 135 10.79 2.85 0.23
N PHE A 136 9.64 3.08 -0.39
CA PHE A 136 8.58 2.07 -0.43
C PHE A 136 8.30 1.70 -1.88
N ASN A 137 8.48 0.42 -2.21
CA ASN A 137 7.97 -0.12 -3.45
C ASN A 137 6.59 -0.72 -3.19
N ILE A 138 5.57 -0.15 -3.81
CA ILE A 138 4.18 -0.51 -3.60
C ILE A 138 3.65 -1.13 -4.89
N SER A 139 3.21 -2.37 -4.81
CA SER A 139 2.63 -3.13 -5.92
C SER A 139 1.18 -3.44 -5.62
N THR A 140 0.32 -3.38 -6.63
CA THR A 140 -1.11 -3.66 -6.47
C THR A 140 -1.60 -4.65 -7.50
N SER A 141 -2.59 -5.43 -7.10
CA SER A 141 -3.44 -6.21 -7.98
C SER A 141 -4.88 -6.23 -7.46
N PHE A 142 -5.83 -6.16 -8.36
CA PHE A 142 -7.25 -6.10 -8.00
C PHE A 142 -8.18 -6.54 -9.14
#